data_2617434022d18b19c37c4767c8635e54
#
_entry.id   2617434022d18b19c37c4767c8635e54
#
_cell.length_a   1.000
_cell.length_b   1.000
_cell.length_c   1.000
_cell.angle_alpha   90.00
_cell.angle_beta   90.00
_cell.angle_gamma   90.00
#
_symmetry.space_group_name_H-M   'P 1'
#
loop_
_entity.id
_entity.type
_entity.pdbx_description
1 polymer ?
#
loop_
_entity_poly.entity_id
_entity_poly.type
_entity_poly.pdbx_seq_one_letter_code
_entity_poly.pdbx_strand_id
1 'polypeptide(L)'
;MPAARFEHPLGRLPYAGRVTTPPFAAPTTAELAVVSAQLGRPARGVVGIAARCVCGNPTVVATTPRLPDGTPFPTFYYLTHPAATAAMSTLEATQVMPELAALLADDADVAAAYLSAHEAYLADRAQFGDVSEIDGISAGGMPTRVKCLHALAGHALAAGPGVNPIGDRALERSSWSPDRCRCEAPGAAVREVEDSSA
;
A
#
# COMPACT_ATOMS: atom_id res chain seq x y z
N MET A 1 27.75 -7.22 16.72
CA MET A 1 27.82 -7.89 15.44
C MET A 1 27.01 -7.08 14.45
N PRO A 2 27.54 -6.58 13.31
CA PRO A 2 26.78 -5.80 12.35
C PRO A 2 25.82 -6.72 11.62
N ALA A 3 24.56 -6.30 11.49
CA ALA A 3 23.52 -6.97 10.71
C ALA A 3 23.98 -7.13 9.25
N ALA A 4 23.97 -8.35 8.76
CA ALA A 4 24.27 -8.65 7.36
C ALA A 4 23.22 -7.94 6.49
N ARG A 5 23.65 -7.05 5.59
CA ARG A 5 22.82 -6.55 4.50
C ARG A 5 22.61 -7.72 3.53
N PHE A 6 21.39 -8.22 3.47
CA PHE A 6 20.96 -9.12 2.43
C PHE A 6 21.03 -8.38 1.09
N GLU A 7 22.05 -8.67 0.29
CA GLU A 7 22.07 -8.31 -1.13
C GLU A 7 21.11 -9.27 -1.84
N HIS A 8 19.94 -8.78 -2.18
CA HIS A 8 18.92 -9.52 -2.90
C HIS A 8 19.44 -9.86 -4.31
N PRO A 9 19.35 -11.11 -4.79
CA PRO A 9 19.82 -11.51 -6.13
C PRO A 9 18.95 -10.97 -7.28
N LEU A 10 17.93 -10.19 -6.98
CA LEU A 10 17.08 -9.53 -7.96
C LEU A 10 17.42 -8.05 -7.97
N GLY A 11 17.84 -7.57 -9.15
CA GLY A 11 18.29 -6.21 -9.37
C GLY A 11 17.36 -5.14 -8.75
N ARG A 12 17.89 -3.92 -8.61
CA ARG A 12 17.22 -2.73 -8.06
C ARG A 12 15.73 -2.76 -8.35
N LEU A 13 14.92 -2.89 -7.28
CA LEU A 13 13.49 -2.69 -7.38
C LEU A 13 13.23 -1.29 -7.96
N PRO A 14 12.47 -1.17 -9.07
CA PRO A 14 12.44 0.05 -9.89
C PRO A 14 11.69 1.21 -9.26
N TYR A 15 11.05 1.04 -8.10
CA TYR A 15 10.30 2.13 -7.48
C TYR A 15 10.97 2.60 -6.18
N ALA A 16 11.74 3.68 -6.31
CA ALA A 16 12.23 4.46 -5.18
C ALA A 16 11.21 5.57 -4.82
N GLY A 17 9.91 5.21 -4.75
CA GLY A 17 8.86 6.12 -4.31
C GLY A 17 9.13 6.63 -2.91
N ARG A 18 8.65 7.83 -2.57
CA ARG A 18 8.73 8.34 -1.19
C ARG A 18 7.91 7.43 -0.29
N VAL A 19 8.61 6.57 0.45
CA VAL A 19 8.03 5.75 1.52
C VAL A 19 7.60 6.70 2.63
N THR A 20 6.37 6.56 3.09
CA THR A 20 5.84 7.34 4.20
C THR A 20 5.27 6.37 5.24
N THR A 21 6.04 6.12 6.29
CA THR A 21 5.57 5.37 7.46
C THR A 21 4.94 6.31 8.49
N PRO A 22 4.10 5.82 9.42
CA PRO A 22 3.58 6.63 10.51
C PRO A 22 4.70 7.30 11.35
N PRO A 23 4.46 8.48 11.92
CA PRO A 23 3.21 9.23 11.87
C PRO A 23 3.04 9.99 10.54
N PHE A 24 1.80 10.04 10.01
CA PHE A 24 1.47 10.78 8.80
C PHE A 24 1.09 12.23 9.11
N ALA A 25 1.39 13.15 8.18
CA ALA A 25 0.73 14.45 8.17
C ALA A 25 -0.76 14.26 7.82
N ALA A 26 -1.62 15.09 8.40
CA ALA A 26 -3.03 15.10 8.04
C ALA A 26 -3.18 15.39 6.54
N PRO A 27 -4.04 14.64 5.82
CA PRO A 27 -4.26 14.87 4.41
C PRO A 27 -4.93 16.24 4.18
N THR A 28 -4.51 16.95 3.14
CA THR A 28 -5.11 18.21 2.71
C THR A 28 -6.47 17.99 2.04
N THR A 29 -7.26 19.05 1.92
CA THR A 29 -8.55 19.02 1.19
C THR A 29 -8.35 18.59 -0.27
N ALA A 30 -7.29 19.08 -0.94
CA ALA A 30 -6.94 18.69 -2.30
C ALA A 30 -6.62 17.20 -2.43
N GLU A 31 -5.86 16.65 -1.50
CA GLU A 31 -5.55 15.23 -1.48
C GLU A 31 -6.80 14.37 -1.28
N LEU A 32 -7.68 14.76 -0.35
CA LEU A 32 -8.95 14.08 -0.13
C LEU A 32 -9.89 14.16 -1.34
N ALA A 33 -9.88 15.29 -2.07
CA ALA A 33 -10.63 15.43 -3.31
C ALA A 33 -10.11 14.48 -4.40
N VAL A 34 -8.78 14.39 -4.56
CA VAL A 34 -8.16 13.44 -5.51
C VAL A 34 -8.49 12.00 -5.12
N VAL A 35 -8.35 11.63 -3.84
CA VAL A 35 -8.70 10.27 -3.36
C VAL A 35 -10.17 9.96 -3.62
N SER A 36 -11.06 10.91 -3.36
CA SER A 36 -12.51 10.75 -3.60
C SER A 36 -12.81 10.52 -5.08
N ALA A 37 -12.15 11.27 -5.97
CA ALA A 37 -12.28 11.10 -7.42
C ALA A 37 -11.74 9.71 -7.86
N GLN A 38 -10.58 9.29 -7.35
CA GLN A 38 -10.00 7.96 -7.61
C GLN A 38 -10.94 6.82 -7.19
N LEU A 39 -11.64 6.98 -6.07
CA LEU A 39 -12.54 5.97 -5.52
C LEU A 39 -13.96 6.03 -6.12
N GLY A 40 -14.33 7.09 -6.84
CA GLY A 40 -15.68 7.33 -7.31
C GLY A 40 -16.71 7.56 -6.17
N ARG A 41 -16.24 7.87 -4.96
CA ARG A 41 -17.05 8.13 -3.75
C ARG A 41 -16.25 8.95 -2.75
N PRO A 42 -16.92 9.64 -1.79
CA PRO A 42 -16.22 10.36 -0.74
C PRO A 42 -15.21 9.48 0.00
N ALA A 43 -13.99 9.99 0.19
CA ALA A 43 -12.98 9.35 1.03
C ALA A 43 -13.43 9.36 2.50
N ARG A 44 -13.26 8.24 3.20
CA ARG A 44 -13.66 8.08 4.60
C ARG A 44 -12.53 7.52 5.43
N GLY A 45 -12.36 8.03 6.63
CA GLY A 45 -11.40 7.49 7.59
C GLY A 45 -9.94 7.60 7.14
N VAL A 46 -9.60 8.50 6.22
CA VAL A 46 -8.22 8.70 5.77
C VAL A 46 -7.45 9.48 6.83
N VAL A 47 -6.36 8.92 7.33
CA VAL A 47 -5.49 9.52 8.34
C VAL A 47 -4.14 9.98 7.77
N GLY A 48 -3.81 9.61 6.54
CA GLY A 48 -2.59 10.04 5.88
C GLY A 48 -2.46 9.52 4.46
N ILE A 49 -1.50 10.08 3.72
CA ILE A 49 -1.11 9.60 2.40
C ILE A 49 0.15 8.75 2.55
N ALA A 50 0.01 7.44 2.40
CA ALA A 50 1.07 6.48 2.64
C ALA A 50 1.99 6.24 1.42
N ALA A 51 1.51 6.48 0.20
CA ALA A 51 2.34 6.47 -1.01
C ALA A 51 1.80 7.43 -2.06
N ARG A 52 2.70 7.91 -2.93
CA ARG A 52 2.39 8.89 -3.97
C ARG A 52 2.92 8.45 -5.33
N CYS A 53 2.19 8.82 -6.37
CA CYS A 53 2.69 8.81 -7.74
C CYS A 53 3.81 9.86 -7.91
N VAL A 54 4.64 9.69 -8.94
CA VAL A 54 5.69 10.66 -9.30
C VAL A 54 5.17 12.09 -9.51
N CYS A 55 3.90 12.26 -9.87
CA CYS A 55 3.25 13.58 -9.98
C CYS A 55 2.74 14.17 -8.64
N GLY A 56 2.96 13.49 -7.51
CA GLY A 56 2.51 13.90 -6.18
C GLY A 56 1.12 13.42 -5.76
N ASN A 57 0.28 12.97 -6.69
CA ASN A 57 -1.05 12.47 -6.36
C ASN A 57 -0.99 11.22 -5.46
N PRO A 58 -1.95 11.05 -4.53
CA PRO A 58 -2.08 9.86 -3.72
C PRO A 58 -2.14 8.57 -4.56
N THR A 59 -1.46 7.54 -4.08
CA THR A 59 -1.51 6.18 -4.62
C THR A 59 -2.05 5.21 -3.59
N VAL A 60 -1.61 5.36 -2.35
CA VAL A 60 -2.06 4.60 -1.18
C VAL A 60 -2.39 5.57 -0.07
N VAL A 61 -3.52 5.35 0.59
CA VAL A 61 -3.89 6.07 1.81
C VAL A 61 -3.78 5.16 3.02
N ALA A 62 -3.47 5.74 4.19
CA ALA A 62 -3.66 5.09 5.47
C ALA A 62 -5.05 5.44 6.01
N THR A 63 -5.75 4.46 6.58
CA THR A 63 -7.12 4.61 7.11
C THR A 63 -7.18 4.31 8.58
N THR A 64 -8.18 4.86 9.28
CA THR A 64 -8.47 4.46 10.65
C THR A 64 -8.85 2.98 10.73
N PRO A 65 -8.45 2.26 11.81
CA PRO A 65 -8.85 0.86 12.01
C PRO A 65 -10.36 0.70 12.34
N ARG A 66 -11.04 1.80 12.69
CA ARG A 66 -12.50 1.88 12.82
C ARG A 66 -13.01 3.07 12.04
N LEU A 67 -13.90 2.81 11.09
CA LEU A 67 -14.51 3.85 10.26
C LEU A 67 -15.46 4.75 11.08
N PRO A 68 -15.78 5.97 10.58
CA PRO A 68 -16.69 6.89 11.30
C PRO A 68 -18.07 6.34 11.63
N ASP A 69 -18.53 5.35 10.87
CA ASP A 69 -19.80 4.64 11.11
C ASP A 69 -19.69 3.50 12.15
N GLY A 70 -18.52 3.33 12.78
CA GLY A 70 -18.26 2.31 13.77
C GLY A 70 -17.78 0.97 13.20
N THR A 71 -17.72 0.80 11.89
CA THR A 71 -17.30 -0.46 11.25
C THR A 71 -15.81 -0.72 11.47
N PRO A 72 -15.41 -1.91 12.01
CA PRO A 72 -14.01 -2.34 12.04
C PRO A 72 -13.45 -2.47 10.63
N PHE A 73 -12.27 -1.90 10.38
CA PHE A 73 -11.68 -1.86 9.04
C PHE A 73 -10.22 -2.33 9.07
N PRO A 74 -9.95 -3.60 8.71
CA PRO A 74 -8.61 -4.17 8.80
C PRO A 74 -7.63 -3.63 7.75
N THR A 75 -8.13 -3.07 6.64
CA THR A 75 -7.29 -2.60 5.54
C THR A 75 -6.73 -1.21 5.86
N PHE A 76 -5.60 -1.16 6.57
CA PHE A 76 -4.92 0.07 6.95
C PHE A 76 -4.31 0.80 5.76
N TYR A 77 -3.55 0.09 4.91
CA TYR A 77 -3.01 0.63 3.66
C TYR A 77 -3.94 0.31 2.50
N TYR A 78 -4.62 1.34 1.99
CA TYR A 78 -5.65 1.19 0.96
C TYR A 78 -5.17 1.76 -0.38
N LEU A 79 -5.04 0.89 -1.39
CA LEU A 79 -4.65 1.26 -2.76
C LEU A 79 -5.80 2.01 -3.44
N THR A 80 -5.59 3.28 -3.82
CA THR A 80 -6.64 4.14 -4.39
C THR A 80 -6.44 4.47 -5.86
N HIS A 81 -5.18 4.42 -6.35
CA HIS A 81 -4.84 4.83 -7.72
C HIS A 81 -5.50 3.91 -8.77
N PRO A 82 -6.38 4.42 -9.67
CA PRO A 82 -7.19 3.58 -10.56
C PRO A 82 -6.37 2.64 -11.45
N ALA A 83 -5.28 3.14 -12.05
CA ALA A 83 -4.44 2.30 -12.92
C ALA A 83 -3.67 1.23 -12.13
N ALA A 84 -3.28 1.50 -10.87
CA ALA A 84 -2.65 0.50 -10.00
C ALA A 84 -3.68 -0.58 -9.60
N THR A 85 -4.88 -0.15 -9.23
CA THR A 85 -6.00 -1.04 -8.90
C THR A 85 -6.34 -1.95 -10.08
N ALA A 86 -6.48 -1.39 -11.30
CA ALA A 86 -6.74 -2.17 -12.51
C ALA A 86 -5.61 -3.18 -12.81
N ALA A 87 -4.36 -2.81 -12.58
CA ALA A 87 -3.22 -3.71 -12.76
C ALA A 87 -3.26 -4.88 -11.76
N MET A 88 -3.59 -4.64 -10.49
CA MET A 88 -3.76 -5.71 -9.50
C MET A 88 -4.95 -6.61 -9.84
N SER A 89 -6.08 -6.04 -10.27
CA SER A 89 -7.24 -6.82 -10.74
C SER A 89 -6.88 -7.73 -11.92
N THR A 90 -6.07 -7.25 -12.85
CA THR A 90 -5.58 -8.06 -13.99
C THR A 90 -4.75 -9.26 -13.49
N LEU A 91 -3.84 -9.05 -12.55
CA LEU A 91 -3.04 -10.13 -11.96
C LEU A 91 -3.90 -11.14 -11.20
N GLU A 92 -4.88 -10.68 -10.44
CA GLU A 92 -5.82 -11.57 -9.73
C GLU A 92 -6.64 -12.44 -10.70
N ALA A 93 -7.04 -11.86 -11.84
CA ALA A 93 -7.78 -12.57 -12.89
C ALA A 93 -6.91 -13.57 -13.69
N THR A 94 -5.60 -13.38 -13.77
CA THR A 94 -4.67 -14.18 -14.57
C THR A 94 -3.97 -15.29 -13.80
N GLN A 95 -4.52 -15.73 -12.68
CA GLN A 95 -4.01 -16.86 -11.86
C GLN A 95 -2.61 -16.65 -11.25
N VAL A 96 -2.16 -15.42 -11.08
CA VAL A 96 -0.86 -15.12 -10.46
C VAL A 96 -0.88 -15.42 -8.94
N MET A 97 -2.04 -15.34 -8.29
CA MET A 97 -2.13 -15.58 -6.83
C MET A 97 -1.72 -16.99 -6.39
N PRO A 98 -2.10 -18.08 -7.08
CA PRO A 98 -1.59 -19.42 -6.75
C PRO A 98 -0.06 -19.54 -6.85
N GLU A 99 0.56 -18.91 -7.85
CA GLU A 99 2.01 -18.90 -8.01
C GLU A 99 2.70 -18.15 -6.84
N LEU A 100 2.15 -16.99 -6.47
CA LEU A 100 2.65 -16.22 -5.32
C LEU A 100 2.43 -16.94 -4.00
N ALA A 101 1.33 -17.70 -3.86
CA ALA A 101 1.08 -18.51 -2.69
C ALA A 101 2.04 -19.71 -2.59
N ALA A 102 2.42 -20.30 -3.73
CA ALA A 102 3.43 -21.38 -3.76
C ALA A 102 4.79 -20.91 -3.23
N LEU A 103 5.18 -19.65 -3.48
CA LEU A 103 6.43 -19.11 -2.93
C LEU A 103 6.49 -19.14 -1.40
N LEU A 104 5.34 -18.98 -0.72
CA LEU A 104 5.29 -19.05 0.75
C LEU A 104 5.48 -20.49 1.27
N ALA A 105 5.16 -21.49 0.45
CA ALA A 105 5.35 -22.90 0.82
C ALA A 105 6.75 -23.41 0.47
N ASP A 106 7.32 -22.91 -0.61
CA ASP A 106 8.55 -23.43 -1.21
C ASP A 106 9.81 -22.69 -0.73
N ASP A 107 9.67 -21.45 -0.20
CA ASP A 107 10.78 -20.60 0.22
C ASP A 107 10.57 -20.06 1.64
N ALA A 108 11.33 -20.62 2.58
CA ALA A 108 11.24 -20.28 4.00
C ALA A 108 11.66 -18.82 4.29
N ASP A 109 12.56 -18.24 3.50
CA ASP A 109 12.99 -16.84 3.67
C ASP A 109 11.88 -15.89 3.22
N VAL A 110 11.18 -16.21 2.13
CA VAL A 110 10.00 -15.47 1.69
C VAL A 110 8.88 -15.54 2.73
N ALA A 111 8.64 -16.74 3.29
CA ALA A 111 7.63 -16.92 4.34
C ALA A 111 7.97 -16.13 5.60
N ALA A 112 9.23 -16.12 6.04
CA ALA A 112 9.69 -15.35 7.20
C ALA A 112 9.58 -13.83 6.94
N ALA A 113 9.95 -13.35 5.75
CA ALA A 113 9.81 -11.94 5.38
C ALA A 113 8.32 -11.53 5.31
N TYR A 114 7.45 -12.42 4.86
CA TYR A 114 6.01 -12.16 4.79
C TYR A 114 5.36 -12.10 6.18
N LEU A 115 5.84 -12.91 7.14
CA LEU A 115 5.45 -12.81 8.54
C LEU A 115 5.91 -11.47 9.13
N SER A 116 7.15 -11.05 8.89
CA SER A 116 7.65 -9.75 9.34
C SER A 116 6.86 -8.59 8.74
N ALA A 117 6.43 -8.70 7.46
CA ALA A 117 5.53 -7.73 6.83
C ALA A 117 4.17 -7.66 7.54
N HIS A 118 3.62 -8.79 7.98
CA HIS A 118 2.39 -8.84 8.76
C HIS A 118 2.54 -8.11 10.10
N GLU A 119 3.61 -8.36 10.83
CA GLU A 119 3.89 -7.72 12.12
C GLU A 119 4.08 -6.21 11.98
N ALA A 120 4.84 -5.77 10.98
CA ALA A 120 5.02 -4.35 10.67
C ALA A 120 3.68 -3.66 10.34
N TYR A 121 2.85 -4.30 9.53
CA TYR A 121 1.50 -3.79 9.20
C TYR A 121 0.63 -3.60 10.44
N LEU A 122 0.63 -4.58 11.37
CA LEU A 122 -0.12 -4.48 12.63
C LEU A 122 0.41 -3.36 13.52
N ALA A 123 1.74 -3.23 13.63
CA ALA A 123 2.39 -2.18 14.42
C ALA A 123 2.06 -0.77 13.88
N ASP A 124 2.05 -0.60 12.56
CA ASP A 124 1.67 0.67 11.93
C ASP A 124 0.21 1.03 12.20
N ARG A 125 -0.70 0.06 12.03
CA ARG A 125 -2.13 0.26 12.28
C ARG A 125 -2.43 0.57 13.75
N ALA A 126 -1.75 -0.08 14.69
CA ALA A 126 -1.96 0.10 16.13
C ALA A 126 -1.69 1.54 16.60
N GLN A 127 -0.88 2.33 15.85
CA GLN A 127 -0.66 3.74 16.16
C GLN A 127 -1.92 4.61 15.97
N PHE A 128 -2.96 4.09 15.31
CA PHE A 128 -4.22 4.79 15.02
C PHE A 128 -5.43 4.25 15.80
N GLY A 129 -5.19 3.38 16.75
CA GLY A 129 -6.17 2.86 17.70
C GLY A 129 -6.27 1.34 17.71
N ASP A 130 -6.72 0.84 18.84
CA ASP A 130 -6.97 -0.58 19.07
C ASP A 130 -8.42 -0.92 18.74
N VAL A 131 -8.62 -1.97 17.97
CA VAL A 131 -9.93 -2.49 17.56
C VAL A 131 -9.92 -4.00 17.73
N SER A 132 -10.51 -4.49 18.82
CA SER A 132 -10.45 -5.90 19.22
C SER A 132 -11.00 -6.87 18.17
N GLU A 133 -11.98 -6.45 17.37
CA GLU A 133 -12.60 -7.26 16.33
C GLU A 133 -11.63 -7.61 15.15
N ILE A 134 -10.56 -6.86 15.02
CA ILE A 134 -9.53 -7.06 13.99
C ILE A 134 -8.13 -7.29 14.57
N ASP A 135 -8.06 -7.61 15.87
CA ASP A 135 -6.77 -7.91 16.49
C ASP A 135 -6.11 -9.12 15.84
N GLY A 136 -4.79 -9.01 15.61
CA GLY A 136 -4.03 -10.01 14.88
C GLY A 136 -4.40 -10.20 13.40
N ILE A 137 -5.40 -9.49 12.88
CA ILE A 137 -5.83 -9.57 11.48
C ILE A 137 -5.23 -8.39 10.70
N SER A 138 -4.29 -8.65 9.79
CA SER A 138 -3.81 -7.67 8.83
C SER A 138 -4.63 -7.69 7.54
N ALA A 139 -4.06 -7.36 6.40
CA ALA A 139 -4.74 -7.37 5.11
C ALA A 139 -4.10 -8.32 4.10
N GLY A 140 -4.77 -8.58 2.98
CA GLY A 140 -4.22 -9.33 1.86
C GLY A 140 -4.05 -10.84 2.10
N GLY A 141 -4.37 -11.35 3.29
CA GLY A 141 -4.22 -12.75 3.68
C GLY A 141 -2.93 -13.05 4.44
N MET A 142 -2.12 -12.01 4.79
CA MET A 142 -0.94 -12.17 5.63
C MET A 142 -1.28 -12.80 7.00
N PRO A 143 -0.36 -13.57 7.62
CA PRO A 143 0.97 -13.92 7.12
C PRO A 143 1.02 -15.25 6.34
N THR A 144 -0.09 -15.97 6.16
CA THR A 144 -0.06 -17.36 5.69
C THR A 144 -0.67 -17.59 4.31
N ARG A 145 -1.35 -16.60 3.76
CA ARG A 145 -2.10 -16.74 2.49
C ARG A 145 -1.93 -15.50 1.60
N VAL A 146 -2.09 -15.68 0.30
CA VAL A 146 -2.22 -14.60 -0.68
C VAL A 146 -3.70 -14.51 -1.08
N LYS A 147 -4.42 -13.46 -0.62
CA LYS A 147 -5.87 -13.30 -0.86
C LYS A 147 -6.24 -12.07 -1.68
N CYS A 148 -5.46 -10.99 -1.57
CA CYS A 148 -5.79 -9.74 -2.23
C CYS A 148 -4.50 -8.98 -2.57
N LEU A 149 -4.19 -8.91 -3.86
CA LEU A 149 -3.00 -8.21 -4.34
C LEU A 149 -3.10 -6.69 -4.16
N HIS A 150 -4.31 -6.12 -4.17
CA HIS A 150 -4.52 -4.69 -3.90
C HIS A 150 -3.99 -4.29 -2.52
N ALA A 151 -4.29 -5.09 -1.49
CA ALA A 151 -3.84 -4.82 -0.13
C ALA A 151 -2.33 -5.05 0.04
N LEU A 152 -1.78 -6.09 -0.60
CA LEU A 152 -0.35 -6.41 -0.53
C LEU A 152 0.50 -5.40 -1.28
N ALA A 153 0.08 -4.99 -2.48
CA ALA A 153 0.72 -3.92 -3.25
C ALA A 153 0.60 -2.56 -2.54
N GLY A 154 -0.55 -2.29 -1.92
CA GLY A 154 -0.74 -1.10 -1.09
C GLY A 154 0.26 -1.04 0.07
N HIS A 155 0.46 -2.15 0.77
CA HIS A 155 1.46 -2.25 1.84
C HIS A 155 2.89 -2.09 1.30
N ALA A 156 3.25 -2.80 0.22
CA ALA A 156 4.58 -2.67 -0.39
C ALA A 156 4.91 -1.23 -0.81
N LEU A 157 3.96 -0.54 -1.41
CA LEU A 157 4.12 0.87 -1.82
C LEU A 157 4.26 1.82 -0.62
N ALA A 158 3.56 1.55 0.48
CA ALA A 158 3.58 2.37 1.69
C ALA A 158 4.85 2.15 2.51
N ALA A 159 5.22 0.89 2.75
CA ALA A 159 6.34 0.51 3.59
C ALA A 159 7.69 0.52 2.84
N GLY A 160 7.66 0.50 1.51
CA GLY A 160 8.84 0.50 0.65
C GLY A 160 9.30 -0.88 0.20
N PRO A 161 10.21 -0.89 -0.79
CA PRO A 161 10.74 -2.11 -1.37
C PRO A 161 11.41 -3.01 -0.34
N GLY A 162 11.15 -4.31 -0.43
CA GLY A 162 11.74 -5.34 0.43
C GLY A 162 10.98 -5.60 1.72
N VAL A 163 9.96 -4.79 2.06
CA VAL A 163 9.16 -5.00 3.27
C VAL A 163 8.08 -6.07 3.06
N ASN A 164 7.33 -5.99 1.95
CA ASN A 164 6.32 -7.00 1.64
C ASN A 164 6.70 -7.77 0.37
N PRO A 165 7.30 -8.97 0.50
CA PRO A 165 7.85 -9.69 -0.65
C PRO A 165 6.81 -10.10 -1.68
N ILE A 166 5.57 -10.37 -1.26
CA ILE A 166 4.48 -10.72 -2.18
C ILE A 166 3.92 -9.49 -2.88
N GLY A 167 3.79 -8.37 -2.15
CA GLY A 167 3.39 -7.09 -2.73
C GLY A 167 4.40 -6.58 -3.76
N ASP A 168 5.69 -6.69 -3.46
CA ASP A 168 6.77 -6.32 -4.38
C ASP A 168 6.71 -7.14 -5.67
N ARG A 169 6.56 -8.47 -5.57
CA ARG A 169 6.44 -9.34 -6.74
C ARG A 169 5.17 -9.07 -7.55
N ALA A 170 4.07 -8.70 -6.91
CA ALA A 170 2.87 -8.29 -7.63
C ALA A 170 3.11 -6.98 -8.40
N LEU A 171 3.79 -6.01 -7.82
CA LEU A 171 4.16 -4.76 -8.49
C LEU A 171 5.12 -5.00 -9.66
N GLU A 172 6.15 -5.83 -9.48
CA GLU A 172 7.09 -6.20 -10.54
C GLU A 172 6.43 -6.86 -11.77
N ARG A 173 5.43 -7.73 -11.52
CA ARG A 173 4.67 -8.42 -12.58
C ARG A 173 3.59 -7.56 -13.22
N SER A 174 3.25 -6.44 -12.60
CA SER A 174 2.18 -5.57 -13.08
C SER A 174 2.63 -4.69 -14.25
N SER A 175 1.68 -4.23 -15.05
CA SER A 175 1.91 -3.23 -16.10
C SER A 175 1.98 -1.80 -15.57
N TRP A 176 1.85 -1.59 -14.25
CA TRP A 176 1.84 -0.29 -13.61
C TRP A 176 3.09 -0.09 -12.73
N SER A 177 3.58 1.16 -12.69
CA SER A 177 4.66 1.57 -11.80
C SER A 177 4.38 2.98 -11.27
N PRO A 178 4.71 3.29 -10.00
CA PRO A 178 4.57 4.63 -9.44
C PRO A 178 5.49 5.66 -10.09
N ASP A 179 6.57 5.22 -10.76
CA ASP A 179 7.53 6.09 -11.46
C ASP A 179 7.03 6.59 -12.82
N ARG A 180 5.90 6.07 -13.29
CA ARG A 180 5.23 6.48 -14.54
C ARG A 180 3.84 6.98 -14.22
N CYS A 181 3.67 8.30 -14.28
CA CYS A 181 2.36 8.89 -14.04
C CYS A 181 1.32 8.40 -15.06
N ARG A 182 0.23 7.84 -14.53
CA ARG A 182 -0.99 7.46 -15.26
C ARG A 182 -2.24 8.05 -14.60
N CYS A 183 -2.08 9.17 -13.90
CA CYS A 183 -3.19 9.90 -13.30
C CYS A 183 -3.98 10.65 -14.38
N GLU A 184 -5.31 10.66 -14.29
CA GLU A 184 -6.18 11.46 -15.19
C GLU A 184 -5.91 12.96 -15.02
N ALA A 185 -5.65 13.42 -13.78
CA ALA A 185 -5.26 14.79 -13.46
C ALA A 185 -3.91 14.81 -12.72
N PRO A 186 -2.77 14.75 -13.43
CA PRO A 186 -1.45 14.76 -12.81
C PRO A 186 -1.22 16.01 -11.96
N GLY A 187 -0.69 15.83 -10.74
CA GLY A 187 -0.35 16.92 -9.83
C GLY A 187 -1.54 17.64 -9.20
N ALA A 188 -2.77 17.14 -9.32
CA ALA A 188 -3.96 17.80 -8.76
C ALA A 188 -3.87 17.97 -7.23
N ALA A 189 -3.26 17.03 -6.52
CA ALA A 189 -3.09 17.07 -5.06
C ALA A 189 -2.08 18.13 -4.56
N VAL A 190 -1.25 18.69 -5.43
CA VAL A 190 -0.20 19.65 -5.06
C VAL A 190 -0.44 21.07 -5.57
N ARG A 191 -1.38 21.29 -6.49
CA ARG A 191 -1.60 22.59 -7.13
C ARG A 191 -2.23 23.65 -6.21
N GLU A 192 -3.00 23.25 -5.20
CA GLU A 192 -3.65 24.20 -4.28
C GLU A 192 -2.68 24.85 -3.29
N VAL A 193 -1.48 24.29 -3.09
CA VAL A 193 -0.47 24.83 -2.16
C VAL A 193 0.17 26.11 -2.74
N GLU A 194 0.26 26.23 -4.07
CA GLU A 194 0.89 27.38 -4.74
C GLU A 194 -0.07 28.58 -4.82
N ASP A 195 -1.39 28.35 -4.92
CA ASP A 195 -2.39 29.44 -5.08
C ASP A 195 -2.77 30.11 -3.74
N SER A 196 -2.44 29.49 -2.59
CA SER A 196 -2.65 30.06 -1.26
C SER A 196 -1.50 30.94 -0.76
N SER A 197 -0.46 31.13 -1.56
CA SER A 197 0.75 31.90 -1.22
C SER A 197 0.93 33.18 -2.03
N ALA A 198 -0.10 33.59 -2.80
CA ALA A 198 -0.10 34.80 -3.63
C ALA A 198 -0.92 35.93 -3.02
#